data_656d62c6f0a2a1247735efbf1085011c
#
_entry.id   656d62c6f0a2a1247735efbf1085011c
#
_cell.length_a   1.000
_cell.length_b   1.000
_cell.length_c   1.000
_cell.angle_alpha   90.00
_cell.angle_beta   90.00
_cell.angle_gamma   90.00
#
_symmetry.space_group_name_H-M   'P 1'
#
loop_
_entity.id
_entity.type
_entity.pdbx_description
1 polymer ?
#
loop_
_entity_poly.entity_id
_entity_poly.type
_entity_poly.pdbx_seq_one_letter_code
_entity_poly.pdbx_strand_id
1 'polypeptide(L)'
;MPRTIEQLAADYLGRIRTVQPCGPYRLLGWSFGGLVAHAIAVQLEREGQQVELLTILDVSPVAGEIDGTQTEDRADGKLEFEVAVAELIDDLSLPEETIARVTATVRHSGRMRNRFTPGRFGGDLLLYTAARTHWPPSGARTSAAALRPTRSPPHISG
;
A
#
# COMPACT_ATOMS: atom_id res chain seq x y z
N MET A 1 -2.69 -7.14 -18.64
CA MET A 1 -2.32 -6.82 -17.27
C MET A 1 -2.09 -5.31 -17.13
N PRO A 2 -2.60 -4.66 -16.07
CA PRO A 2 -2.37 -3.24 -15.81
C PRO A 2 -0.88 -2.94 -15.73
N ARG A 3 -0.47 -1.78 -16.25
CA ARG A 3 0.94 -1.36 -16.26
C ARG A 3 1.24 -0.27 -15.23
N THR A 4 0.21 0.36 -14.68
CA THR A 4 0.30 1.40 -13.67
C THR A 4 -0.68 1.13 -12.53
N ILE A 5 -0.43 1.76 -11.37
CA ILE A 5 -1.32 1.66 -10.21
C ILE A 5 -2.68 2.29 -10.54
N GLU A 6 -2.72 3.37 -11.32
CA GLU A 6 -3.96 4.03 -11.71
C GLU A 6 -4.83 3.12 -12.59
N GLN A 7 -4.22 2.38 -13.53
CA GLN A 7 -4.95 1.39 -14.33
C GLN A 7 -5.50 0.25 -13.47
N LEU A 8 -4.68 -0.25 -12.54
CA LEU A 8 -5.10 -1.29 -11.60
C LEU A 8 -6.23 -0.80 -10.70
N ALA A 9 -6.15 0.44 -10.24
CA ALA A 9 -7.18 1.09 -9.44
C ALA A 9 -8.51 1.21 -10.23
N ALA A 10 -8.45 1.61 -11.51
CA ALA A 10 -9.62 1.69 -12.37
C ALA A 10 -10.27 0.31 -12.58
N ASP A 11 -9.48 -0.74 -12.80
CA ASP A 11 -9.98 -2.10 -12.94
C ASP A 11 -10.68 -2.59 -11.64
N TYR A 12 -10.10 -2.29 -10.48
CA TYR A 12 -10.70 -2.65 -9.20
C TYR A 12 -11.95 -1.82 -8.91
N LEU A 13 -11.93 -0.52 -9.22
CA LEU A 13 -13.10 0.34 -9.06
C LEU A 13 -14.27 -0.14 -9.90
N GLY A 14 -14.02 -0.58 -11.14
CA GLY A 14 -15.04 -1.21 -11.98
C GLY A 14 -15.71 -2.41 -11.30
N ARG A 15 -14.91 -3.26 -10.63
CA ARG A 15 -15.43 -4.42 -9.88
C ARG A 15 -16.13 -4.02 -8.59
N ILE A 16 -15.60 -3.04 -7.85
CA ILE A 16 -16.25 -2.52 -6.64
C ILE A 16 -17.65 -2.01 -6.98
N ARG A 17 -17.81 -1.31 -8.08
CA ARG A 17 -19.10 -0.76 -8.53
C ARG A 17 -20.13 -1.80 -8.91
N THR A 18 -19.74 -3.01 -9.24
CA THR A 18 -20.70 -4.10 -9.46
C THR A 18 -21.39 -4.53 -8.16
N VAL A 19 -20.76 -4.27 -7.00
CA VAL A 19 -21.29 -4.62 -5.68
C VAL A 19 -21.82 -3.38 -4.95
N GLN A 20 -21.10 -2.26 -5.04
CA GLN A 20 -21.44 -0.99 -4.43
C GLN A 20 -21.36 0.15 -5.48
N PRO A 21 -22.45 0.44 -6.19
CA PRO A 21 -22.46 1.41 -7.28
C PRO A 21 -22.19 2.85 -6.86
N CYS A 22 -22.58 3.23 -5.64
CA CYS A 22 -22.47 4.58 -5.09
C CYS A 22 -21.83 4.58 -3.72
N GLY A 23 -21.19 5.73 -3.37
CA GLY A 23 -20.66 5.96 -2.04
C GLY A 23 -21.74 6.09 -0.94
N PRO A 24 -21.33 6.32 0.31
CA PRO A 24 -19.95 6.55 0.73
C PRO A 24 -19.11 5.29 0.73
N TYR A 25 -17.85 5.40 0.27
CA TYR A 25 -16.90 4.29 0.24
C TYR A 25 -16.00 4.31 1.46
N ARG A 26 -15.68 3.12 1.99
CA ARG A 26 -14.64 2.90 2.98
C ARG A 26 -13.60 1.98 2.37
N LEU A 27 -12.38 2.45 2.28
CA LEU A 27 -11.29 1.76 1.63
C LEU A 27 -10.20 1.41 2.64
N LEU A 28 -9.67 0.20 2.54
CA LEU A 28 -8.52 -0.24 3.30
C LEU A 28 -7.52 -0.91 2.38
N GLY A 29 -6.26 -0.56 2.49
CA GLY A 29 -5.19 -1.20 1.76
C GLY A 29 -3.97 -1.45 2.63
N TRP A 30 -3.32 -2.61 2.44
CA TRP A 30 -2.07 -2.95 3.09
C TRP A 30 -0.93 -2.98 2.08
N SER A 31 0.22 -2.41 2.44
CA SER A 31 1.42 -2.38 1.63
C SER A 31 1.11 -1.88 0.21
N PHE A 32 1.48 -2.62 -0.86
CA PHE A 32 1.15 -2.27 -2.24
C PHE A 32 -0.36 -2.00 -2.45
N GLY A 33 -1.23 -2.76 -1.76
CA GLY A 33 -2.68 -2.54 -1.77
C GLY A 33 -3.10 -1.17 -1.21
N GLY A 34 -2.30 -0.58 -0.33
CA GLY A 34 -2.49 0.78 0.18
C GLY A 34 -2.32 1.84 -0.91
N LEU A 35 -1.33 1.67 -1.80
CA LEU A 35 -1.15 2.56 -2.95
C LEU A 35 -2.32 2.45 -3.94
N VAL A 36 -2.81 1.24 -4.15
CA VAL A 36 -3.98 1.00 -5.01
C VAL A 36 -5.24 1.61 -4.39
N ALA A 37 -5.47 1.42 -3.08
CA ALA A 37 -6.61 2.00 -2.37
C ALA A 37 -6.58 3.54 -2.41
N HIS A 38 -5.40 4.14 -2.27
CA HIS A 38 -5.21 5.58 -2.42
C HIS A 38 -5.57 6.05 -3.85
N ALA A 39 -5.09 5.35 -4.87
CA ALA A 39 -5.41 5.69 -6.26
C ALA A 39 -6.92 5.55 -6.55
N ILE A 40 -7.59 4.53 -5.97
CA ILE A 40 -9.04 4.39 -6.04
C ILE A 40 -9.75 5.57 -5.37
N ALA A 41 -9.31 5.98 -4.16
CA ALA A 41 -9.89 7.12 -3.45
C ALA A 41 -9.79 8.40 -4.28
N VAL A 42 -8.62 8.67 -4.87
CA VAL A 42 -8.40 9.83 -5.75
C VAL A 42 -9.30 9.78 -6.99
N GLN A 43 -9.51 8.61 -7.60
CA GLN A 43 -10.41 8.46 -8.74
C GLN A 43 -11.87 8.70 -8.36
N LEU A 44 -12.32 8.12 -7.23
CA LEU A 44 -13.67 8.33 -6.71
C LEU A 44 -13.94 9.81 -6.42
N GLU A 45 -13.00 10.49 -5.77
CA GLU A 45 -13.14 11.92 -5.46
C GLU A 45 -13.23 12.78 -6.73
N ARG A 46 -12.41 12.49 -7.75
CA ARG A 46 -12.48 13.17 -9.05
C ARG A 46 -13.82 12.98 -9.76
N GLU A 47 -14.49 11.88 -9.51
CA GLU A 47 -15.82 11.56 -10.05
C GLU A 47 -16.97 12.06 -9.15
N GLY A 48 -16.67 12.85 -8.11
CA GLY A 48 -17.64 13.41 -7.18
C GLY A 48 -18.26 12.39 -6.23
N GLN A 49 -17.63 11.20 -6.08
CA GLN A 49 -18.06 10.19 -5.14
C GLN A 49 -17.49 10.46 -3.76
N GLN A 50 -18.27 10.17 -2.72
CA GLN A 50 -17.82 10.33 -1.34
C GLN A 50 -16.98 9.12 -0.91
N VAL A 51 -15.75 9.40 -0.44
CA VAL A 51 -14.93 8.46 0.31
C VAL A 51 -14.96 8.88 1.78
N GLU A 52 -15.67 8.09 2.59
CA GLU A 52 -15.84 8.38 4.03
C GLU A 52 -14.56 8.09 4.81
N LEU A 53 -13.82 7.07 4.42
CA LEU A 53 -12.60 6.68 5.11
C LEU A 53 -11.64 5.97 4.15
N LEU A 54 -10.39 6.42 4.15
CA LEU A 54 -9.28 5.71 3.56
C LEU A 54 -8.30 5.27 4.67
N THR A 55 -8.10 3.97 4.81
CA THR A 55 -7.13 3.41 5.75
C THR A 55 -5.99 2.75 4.99
N ILE A 56 -4.76 3.12 5.32
CA ILE A 56 -3.55 2.55 4.73
C ILE A 56 -2.69 1.96 5.83
N LEU A 57 -2.29 0.70 5.63
CA LEU A 57 -1.45 -0.03 6.54
C LEU A 57 -0.07 -0.25 5.90
N ASP A 58 0.97 0.14 6.65
CA ASP A 58 2.37 -0.21 6.40
C ASP A 58 2.94 0.27 5.04
N VAL A 59 2.40 1.36 4.50
CA VAL A 59 2.98 2.07 3.37
C VAL A 59 2.51 3.53 3.38
N SER A 60 3.39 4.46 3.05
CA SER A 60 2.98 5.85 2.81
C SER A 60 2.78 6.07 1.31
N PRO A 61 1.65 6.62 0.87
CA PRO A 61 1.47 7.06 -0.50
C PRO A 61 2.27 8.33 -0.79
N VAL A 62 2.64 9.08 0.24
CA VAL A 62 3.41 10.33 0.09
C VAL A 62 4.90 10.00 0.00
N ALA A 63 5.50 10.33 -1.13
CA ALA A 63 6.93 10.23 -1.30
C ALA A 63 7.64 11.29 -0.45
N GLY A 64 8.20 10.92 0.68
CA GLY A 64 9.30 11.69 1.27
C GLY A 64 9.01 12.61 2.45
N GLU A 65 7.81 12.65 3.06
CA GLU A 65 7.52 13.71 4.06
C GLU A 65 6.95 13.26 5.42
N ILE A 66 7.13 12.02 5.87
CA ILE A 66 6.62 11.66 7.22
C ILE A 66 7.73 11.53 8.26
N ASP A 67 8.97 11.52 7.87
CA ASP A 67 10.09 11.66 8.84
C ASP A 67 11.35 12.00 8.05
N GLY A 68 12.05 13.07 8.38
CA GLY A 68 13.22 13.61 7.69
C GLY A 68 14.38 12.63 7.37
N THR A 69 14.09 11.36 7.19
CA THR A 69 14.99 10.30 6.76
C THR A 69 14.96 10.16 5.25
N GLN A 70 16.01 10.63 4.66
CA GLN A 70 16.27 10.64 3.23
C GLN A 70 16.35 9.25 2.61
N THR A 71 15.78 9.12 1.44
CA THR A 71 16.06 8.33 0.20
C THR A 71 16.88 7.02 0.27
N GLU A 72 17.70 6.75 1.25
CA GLU A 72 18.48 5.51 1.38
C GLU A 72 17.60 4.31 1.81
N ASP A 73 16.60 4.55 2.63
CA ASP A 73 15.65 3.54 3.13
C ASP A 73 14.74 2.89 2.05
N ARG A 74 14.63 3.50 0.86
CA ARG A 74 13.82 2.92 -0.23
C ARG A 74 14.47 1.74 -0.93
N ALA A 75 15.81 1.74 -1.00
CA ALA A 75 16.55 0.62 -1.57
C ALA A 75 16.57 -0.56 -0.60
N ASP A 76 16.76 -0.29 0.69
CA ASP A 76 16.81 -1.32 1.73
C ASP A 76 15.46 -1.98 1.97
N GLY A 77 14.37 -1.22 2.12
CA GLY A 77 13.02 -1.78 2.30
C GLY A 77 12.51 -2.59 1.11
N LYS A 78 13.03 -2.29 -0.11
CA LYS A 78 12.75 -3.10 -1.29
C LYS A 78 13.49 -4.43 -1.24
N LEU A 79 14.76 -4.40 -0.86
CA LEU A 79 15.60 -5.58 -0.74
C LEU A 79 15.08 -6.49 0.37
N GLU A 80 14.72 -5.92 1.53
CA GLU A 80 14.14 -6.67 2.65
C GLU A 80 12.84 -7.38 2.28
N PHE A 81 11.96 -6.72 1.53
CA PHE A 81 10.70 -7.35 1.08
C PHE A 81 10.95 -8.47 0.06
N GLU A 82 11.86 -8.27 -0.90
CA GLU A 82 12.20 -9.30 -1.89
C GLU A 82 12.88 -10.51 -1.21
N VAL A 83 13.74 -10.28 -0.21
CA VAL A 83 14.38 -11.33 0.59
C VAL A 83 13.35 -12.08 1.43
N ALA A 84 12.47 -11.37 2.16
CA ALA A 84 11.42 -11.99 2.97
C ALA A 84 10.46 -12.85 2.13
N VAL A 85 10.13 -12.40 0.91
CA VAL A 85 9.32 -13.20 -0.03
C VAL A 85 10.09 -14.43 -0.51
N ALA A 86 11.38 -14.32 -0.77
CA ALA A 86 12.22 -15.44 -1.19
C ALA A 86 12.34 -16.50 -0.08
N GLU A 87 12.60 -16.07 1.15
CA GLU A 87 12.66 -16.95 2.34
C GLU A 87 11.33 -17.68 2.58
N LEU A 88 10.18 -16.95 2.46
CA LEU A 88 8.86 -17.54 2.59
C LEU A 88 8.57 -18.58 1.51
N ILE A 89 9.04 -18.34 0.28
CA ILE A 89 8.90 -19.27 -0.84
C ILE A 89 9.70 -20.54 -0.59
N ASP A 90 10.93 -20.44 -0.09
CA ASP A 90 11.80 -21.58 0.23
C ASP A 90 11.19 -22.45 1.34
N ASP A 91 10.64 -21.83 2.39
CA ASP A 91 9.99 -22.53 3.50
C ASP A 91 8.72 -23.31 3.10
N LEU A 92 8.00 -22.83 2.08
CA LEU A 92 6.71 -23.41 1.68
C LEU A 92 6.82 -24.58 0.70
N SER A 93 8.02 -24.94 0.24
CA SER A 93 8.25 -26.02 -0.74
C SER A 93 7.27 -26.00 -1.92
N LEU A 94 7.06 -24.80 -2.49
CA LEU A 94 6.09 -24.57 -3.55
C LEU A 94 6.56 -25.17 -4.90
N PRO A 95 5.65 -25.59 -5.79
CA PRO A 95 6.01 -25.95 -7.15
C PRO A 95 6.73 -24.82 -7.89
N GLU A 96 7.73 -25.14 -8.71
CA GLU A 96 8.57 -24.16 -9.43
C GLU A 96 7.74 -23.18 -10.28
N GLU A 97 6.67 -23.66 -10.91
CA GLU A 97 5.73 -22.80 -11.65
C GLU A 97 5.06 -21.75 -10.75
N THR A 98 4.71 -22.12 -9.51
CA THR A 98 4.10 -21.21 -8.53
C THR A 98 5.12 -20.17 -8.09
N ILE A 99 6.36 -20.57 -7.81
CA ILE A 99 7.47 -19.68 -7.47
C ILE A 99 7.69 -18.66 -8.58
N ALA A 100 7.77 -19.11 -9.82
CA ALA A 100 7.96 -18.23 -10.99
C ALA A 100 6.83 -17.20 -11.11
N ARG A 101 5.57 -17.60 -10.89
CA ARG A 101 4.40 -16.71 -10.93
C ARG A 101 4.40 -15.67 -9.81
N VAL A 102 4.70 -16.09 -8.58
CA VAL A 102 4.80 -15.18 -7.43
C VAL A 102 5.91 -14.16 -7.66
N THR A 103 7.10 -14.62 -8.04
CA THR A 103 8.25 -13.75 -8.33
C THR A 103 7.95 -12.74 -9.44
N ALA A 104 7.30 -13.19 -10.51
CA ALA A 104 6.89 -12.30 -11.60
C ALA A 104 5.90 -11.23 -11.13
N THR A 105 4.95 -11.60 -10.25
CA THR A 105 3.96 -10.69 -9.66
C THR A 105 4.63 -9.66 -8.77
N VAL A 106 5.53 -10.08 -7.88
CA VAL A 106 6.28 -9.18 -6.99
C VAL A 106 7.09 -8.16 -7.79
N ARG A 107 7.84 -8.63 -8.81
CA ARG A 107 8.60 -7.75 -9.70
C ARG A 107 7.72 -6.77 -10.48
N HIS A 108 6.54 -7.21 -10.92
CA HIS A 108 5.60 -6.36 -11.64
C HIS A 108 5.04 -5.26 -10.71
N SER A 109 4.61 -5.63 -9.52
CA SER A 109 4.12 -4.69 -8.49
C SER A 109 5.20 -3.68 -8.08
N GLY A 110 6.45 -4.13 -7.92
CA GLY A 110 7.59 -3.26 -7.63
C GLY A 110 7.82 -2.21 -8.73
N ARG A 111 7.72 -2.60 -10.00
CA ARG A 111 7.85 -1.66 -11.13
C ARG A 111 6.72 -0.62 -11.15
N MET A 112 5.49 -1.03 -10.87
CA MET A 112 4.35 -0.11 -10.78
C MET A 112 4.53 0.88 -9.61
N ARG A 113 4.93 0.37 -8.44
CA ARG A 113 5.21 1.21 -7.26
C ARG A 113 6.28 2.27 -7.54
N ASN A 114 7.39 1.89 -8.18
CA ASN A 114 8.49 2.82 -8.45
C ASN A 114 8.13 3.95 -9.44
N ARG A 115 7.08 3.75 -10.24
CA ARG A 115 6.58 4.74 -11.22
C ARG A 115 5.36 5.50 -10.73
N PHE A 116 4.83 5.12 -9.59
CA PHE A 116 3.62 5.73 -9.06
C PHE A 116 3.92 7.09 -8.44
N THR A 117 3.18 8.10 -8.88
CA THR A 117 3.15 9.41 -8.25
C THR A 117 1.75 9.60 -7.69
N PRO A 118 1.60 9.63 -6.35
CA PRO A 118 0.29 9.75 -5.74
C PRO A 118 -0.40 11.06 -6.14
N GLY A 119 -1.67 10.96 -6.51
CA GLY A 119 -2.52 12.13 -6.66
C GLY A 119 -2.89 12.71 -5.28
N ARG A 120 -3.43 13.93 -5.26
CA ARG A 120 -3.95 14.52 -4.03
C ARG A 120 -5.30 13.91 -3.70
N PHE A 121 -5.45 13.43 -2.46
CA PHE A 121 -6.71 13.03 -1.85
C PHE A 121 -7.09 14.07 -0.79
N GLY A 122 -8.33 14.57 -0.83
CA GLY A 122 -8.82 15.64 0.06
C GLY A 122 -9.60 15.14 1.27
N GLY A 123 -9.90 13.84 1.33
CA GLY A 123 -10.67 13.23 2.41
C GLY A 123 -9.83 12.78 3.62
N ASP A 124 -10.48 12.11 4.56
CA ASP A 124 -9.84 11.57 5.76
C ASP A 124 -9.00 10.32 5.45
N LEU A 125 -7.71 10.39 5.80
CA LEU A 125 -6.76 9.30 5.68
C LEU A 125 -6.28 8.86 7.06
N LEU A 126 -6.46 7.59 7.39
CA LEU A 126 -5.79 6.93 8.50
C LEU A 126 -4.58 6.15 7.99
N LEU A 127 -3.40 6.56 8.43
CA LEU A 127 -2.16 5.88 8.10
C LEU A 127 -1.63 5.15 9.35
N TYR A 128 -1.44 3.86 9.22
CA TYR A 128 -0.79 3.03 10.23
C TYR A 128 0.54 2.53 9.68
N THR A 129 1.62 2.92 10.31
CA THR A 129 2.96 2.42 9.98
C THR A 129 3.45 1.53 11.11
N ALA A 130 4.06 0.40 10.78
CA ALA A 130 4.75 -0.42 11.76
C ALA A 130 5.88 0.42 12.38
N ALA A 131 5.91 0.52 13.72
CA ALA A 131 7.09 1.07 14.38
C ALA A 131 8.25 0.12 14.04
N ARG A 132 9.36 0.65 13.51
CA ARG A 132 10.58 -0.12 13.26
C ARG A 132 11.11 -0.65 14.58
N THR A 133 10.63 -1.80 15.00
CA THR A 133 11.34 -2.65 15.94
C THR A 133 12.22 -3.55 15.09
N HIS A 134 13.50 -3.53 15.34
CA HIS A 134 14.45 -4.52 14.83
C HIS A 134 13.80 -5.89 14.97
N TRP A 135 13.48 -6.55 13.85
CA TRP A 135 12.91 -7.89 13.88
C TRP A 135 13.93 -8.80 14.56
N PRO A 136 13.59 -9.45 15.69
CA PRO A 136 14.53 -10.34 16.35
C PRO A 136 14.79 -11.54 15.44
N PRO A 137 16.01 -12.05 15.38
CA PRO A 137 16.33 -13.28 14.65
C PRO A 137 15.43 -14.40 15.14
N SER A 138 15.01 -15.26 14.22
CA SER A 138 14.05 -16.35 14.34
C SER A 138 13.99 -17.01 15.72
N GLY A 139 12.83 -16.93 16.38
CA GLY A 139 12.52 -17.64 17.64
C GLY A 139 11.89 -16.84 18.76
N ALA A 140 11.84 -15.50 18.69
CA ALA A 140 11.19 -14.70 19.71
C ALA A 140 9.71 -14.44 19.36
N ARG A 141 8.81 -14.73 20.30
CA ARG A 141 7.37 -14.39 20.17
C ARG A 141 7.23 -12.88 20.09
N THR A 142 6.74 -12.38 18.97
CA THR A 142 6.46 -10.96 18.75
C THR A 142 5.31 -10.49 19.64
N SER A 143 5.60 -9.58 20.54
CA SER A 143 4.57 -8.69 21.11
C SER A 143 4.14 -7.71 20.02
N ALA A 144 2.83 -7.55 19.81
CA ALA A 144 2.30 -6.66 18.79
C ALA A 144 2.87 -5.23 18.96
N ALA A 145 3.61 -4.76 17.96
CA ALA A 145 4.07 -3.38 17.91
C ALA A 145 2.84 -2.47 17.85
N ALA A 146 2.79 -1.48 18.73
CA ALA A 146 1.71 -0.51 18.75
C ALA A 146 1.67 0.28 17.44
N LEU A 147 0.60 0.09 16.67
CA LEU A 147 0.31 0.91 15.51
C LEU A 147 -0.05 2.32 16.00
N ARG A 148 0.66 3.34 15.53
CA ARG A 148 0.31 4.73 15.82
C ARG A 148 -0.55 5.28 14.67
N PRO A 149 -1.77 5.77 14.94
CA PRO A 149 -2.55 6.47 13.94
C PRO A 149 -1.96 7.87 13.74
N THR A 150 -1.70 8.23 12.49
CA THR A 150 -1.41 9.62 12.11
C THR A 150 -2.61 10.15 11.33
N ARG A 151 -3.22 11.22 11.83
CA ARG A 151 -4.31 11.92 11.17
C ARG A 151 -3.72 13.06 10.37
N SER A 152 -4.05 13.16 9.10
CA SER A 152 -3.73 14.37 8.33
C SER A 152 -4.42 15.58 8.96
N PRO A 153 -3.74 16.72 9.12
CA PRO A 153 -4.36 17.91 9.69
C PRO A 153 -5.50 18.38 8.77
N PRO A 154 -6.62 18.88 9.34
CA PRO A 154 -7.69 19.45 8.56
C PRO A 154 -7.16 20.66 7.77
N HIS A 155 -7.45 20.72 6.47
CA HIS A 155 -7.17 21.92 5.67
C HIS A 155 -8.00 23.07 6.21
N ILE A 156 -7.33 24.06 6.80
CA ILE A 156 -7.92 25.37 7.06
C ILE A 156 -8.00 26.08 5.70
N SER A 157 -9.19 26.10 5.12
CA SER A 157 -9.48 26.97 3.99
C SER A 157 -9.59 28.40 4.55
N GLY A 158 -8.62 29.25 4.20
CA GLY A 158 -8.70 30.69 4.31
C GLY A 158 -9.17 31.29 3.00
#